data_3b29d13315096292bfd20164e9525a62
#
_entry.id   3b29d13315096292bfd20164e9525a62
#
_cell.length_a   1.000
_cell.length_b   1.000
_cell.length_c   1.000
_cell.angle_alpha   90.00
_cell.angle_beta   90.00
_cell.angle_gamma   90.00
#
_symmetry.space_group_name_H-M   'P 1'
#
loop_
_entity.id
_entity.type
_entity.pdbx_description
1 polymer ?
#
loop_
_entity_poly.entity_id
_entity_poly.type
_entity_poly.pdbx_seq_one_letter_code
_entity_poly.pdbx_strand_id
1 'polypeptide(L)'
;MSERAYSEELNEEISAFKAHKYSLKGKLKSAKAFHCHDPYCGIKLTCSNWAVKDAKRIYFTPSNRDDLHSIACSTVSGDEEKRQVEVETEQGKRTISKNGIIAMRKATNKSKTNHSNEHGVEDVDVVTGERRNNVTKDKKGTESRNVSSIKTYINFYYDDDVDNNVCNIRVDGELISLNTLFVDAKEEIPVGVNRILFGNAIVTTPVFNDKLVAFEFVDVDKPIVYTNKEMLLTRINSKAVSYTHLT
;
A
#
# COMPACT_ATOMS: atom_id res chain seq x y z
N MET A 1 8.30 5.39 -12.80
CA MET A 1 8.44 6.78 -13.32
C MET A 1 7.07 7.42 -13.24
N SER A 2 6.95 8.60 -12.67
CA SER A 2 5.68 9.32 -12.54
C SER A 2 5.69 10.60 -13.37
N GLU A 3 4.55 10.93 -13.96
CA GLU A 3 4.38 12.18 -14.71
C GLU A 3 3.93 13.33 -13.81
N ARG A 4 3.42 13.03 -12.61
CA ARG A 4 2.88 14.00 -11.65
C ARG A 4 3.50 13.79 -10.27
N ALA A 5 3.67 14.90 -9.55
CA ALA A 5 4.16 14.92 -8.18
C ALA A 5 3.57 16.12 -7.43
N TYR A 6 3.56 16.07 -6.13
CA TYR A 6 3.28 17.22 -5.29
C TYR A 6 4.56 18.01 -5.04
N SER A 7 4.53 19.29 -5.32
CA SER A 7 5.65 20.20 -5.09
C SER A 7 5.58 20.81 -3.68
N GLU A 8 6.63 20.62 -2.89
CA GLU A 8 6.74 21.24 -1.56
C GLU A 8 6.90 22.77 -1.66
N GLU A 9 7.59 23.25 -2.70
CA GLU A 9 7.83 24.70 -2.89
C GLU A 9 6.58 25.45 -3.34
N LEU A 10 5.72 24.83 -4.17
CA LEU A 10 4.50 25.44 -4.68
C LEU A 10 3.26 25.07 -3.88
N ASN A 11 3.37 24.06 -3.04
CA ASN A 11 2.27 23.50 -2.26
C ASN A 11 1.07 23.04 -3.12
N GLU A 12 1.36 22.54 -4.34
CA GLU A 12 0.38 22.07 -5.30
C GLU A 12 0.89 20.83 -6.06
N GLU A 13 -0.04 20.09 -6.64
CA GLU A 13 0.28 19.01 -7.59
C GLU A 13 0.67 19.58 -8.94
N ILE A 14 1.76 19.08 -9.51
CA ILE A 14 2.29 19.60 -10.77
C ILE A 14 2.82 18.47 -11.66
N SER A 15 2.75 18.68 -12.99
CA SER A 15 3.35 17.75 -13.93
C SER A 15 4.86 17.95 -14.01
N ALA A 16 5.59 16.91 -14.39
CA ALA A 16 7.05 16.97 -14.59
C ALA A 16 7.44 18.06 -15.61
N PHE A 17 6.66 18.21 -16.67
CA PHE A 17 6.86 19.25 -17.67
C PHE A 17 6.70 20.67 -17.09
N LYS A 18 5.67 20.88 -16.24
CA LYS A 18 5.45 22.17 -15.56
C LYS A 18 6.58 22.45 -14.58
N ALA A 19 7.04 21.42 -13.84
CA ALA A 19 8.18 21.53 -12.93
C ALA A 19 9.46 21.96 -13.65
N HIS A 20 9.77 21.31 -14.77
CA HIS A 20 10.90 21.67 -15.60
C HIS A 20 10.81 23.11 -16.13
N LYS A 21 9.65 23.51 -16.68
CA LYS A 21 9.44 24.88 -17.17
C LYS A 21 9.61 25.93 -16.06
N TYR A 22 9.21 25.60 -14.85
CA TYR A 22 9.35 26.51 -13.68
C TYR A 22 10.78 26.55 -13.17
N SER A 23 11.53 25.44 -13.26
CA SER A 23 12.97 25.45 -12.93
C SER A 23 13.77 26.34 -13.87
N LEU A 24 13.52 26.25 -15.17
CA LEU A 24 14.21 27.11 -16.17
C LEU A 24 13.89 28.61 -15.97
N LYS A 25 12.75 28.93 -15.36
CA LYS A 25 12.35 30.31 -15.02
C LYS A 25 12.79 30.73 -13.61
N GLY A 26 13.49 29.89 -12.87
CA GLY A 26 13.93 30.15 -11.50
C GLY A 26 12.80 30.20 -10.45
N LYS A 27 11.58 29.74 -10.80
CA LYS A 27 10.44 29.72 -9.88
C LYS A 27 10.52 28.55 -8.87
N LEU A 28 11.19 27.48 -9.23
CA LEU A 28 11.49 26.33 -8.39
C LEU A 28 12.99 26.25 -8.21
N LYS A 29 13.44 25.95 -7.00
CA LYS A 29 14.86 25.99 -6.61
C LYS A 29 15.47 24.61 -6.45
N SER A 30 14.66 23.58 -6.18
CA SER A 30 15.14 22.24 -5.90
C SER A 30 14.48 21.17 -6.77
N ALA A 31 15.31 20.35 -7.42
CA ALA A 31 14.87 19.17 -8.15
C ALA A 31 14.31 18.06 -7.22
N LYS A 32 14.58 18.14 -5.92
CA LYS A 32 14.25 17.12 -4.92
C LYS A 32 13.10 17.52 -3.98
N ALA A 33 12.53 18.71 -4.14
CA ALA A 33 11.43 19.21 -3.32
C ALA A 33 10.07 18.70 -3.83
N PHE A 34 9.99 17.40 -4.07
CA PHE A 34 8.79 16.73 -4.55
C PHE A 34 8.54 15.45 -3.79
N HIS A 35 7.26 15.07 -3.69
CA HIS A 35 6.85 13.75 -3.21
C HIS A 35 5.69 13.21 -4.04
N CYS A 36 5.40 11.94 -3.90
CA CYS A 36 4.28 11.33 -4.60
C CYS A 36 2.99 12.08 -4.29
N HIS A 37 2.18 12.31 -5.33
CA HIS A 37 0.90 13.02 -5.19
C HIS A 37 -0.17 12.17 -4.48
N ASP A 38 0.02 10.84 -4.43
CA ASP A 38 -0.88 9.94 -3.73
C ASP A 38 -0.81 10.18 -2.21
N PRO A 39 -1.95 10.45 -1.54
CA PRO A 39 -1.99 10.75 -0.11
C PRO A 39 -1.56 9.58 0.78
N TYR A 40 -1.61 8.35 0.27
CA TYR A 40 -1.17 7.13 0.97
C TYR A 40 0.31 6.79 0.73
N CYS A 41 0.96 7.57 -0.15
CA CYS A 41 2.37 7.45 -0.47
C CYS A 41 3.09 8.72 0.00
N GLY A 42 4.24 8.64 0.55
CA GLY A 42 5.00 9.82 0.99
C GLY A 42 6.42 9.77 0.47
N ILE A 43 6.65 8.98 -0.59
CA ILE A 43 7.98 8.81 -1.15
C ILE A 43 8.47 10.13 -1.75
N LYS A 44 9.71 10.49 -1.44
CA LYS A 44 10.37 11.65 -2.03
C LYS A 44 10.74 11.36 -3.49
N LEU A 45 10.47 12.34 -4.34
CA LEU A 45 10.69 12.27 -5.76
C LEU A 45 11.70 13.34 -6.21
N THR A 46 12.45 13.02 -7.24
CA THR A 46 13.36 13.94 -7.92
C THR A 46 12.89 14.15 -9.37
N CYS A 47 12.83 15.38 -9.83
CA CYS A 47 12.52 15.70 -11.21
C CYS A 47 13.76 15.44 -12.08
N SER A 48 13.64 14.47 -13.00
CA SER A 48 14.69 14.17 -13.96
C SER A 48 14.81 15.29 -14.98
N ASN A 49 16.04 15.52 -15.44
CA ASN A 49 16.35 16.56 -16.42
C ASN A 49 15.86 17.96 -16.03
N TRP A 50 15.84 18.23 -14.76
CA TRP A 50 15.36 19.44 -14.09
C TRP A 50 15.76 20.75 -14.77
N ALA A 51 17.04 20.95 -15.05
CA ALA A 51 17.59 22.19 -15.58
C ALA A 51 18.15 22.06 -17.01
N VAL A 52 17.87 20.95 -17.67
CA VAL A 52 18.40 20.66 -19.02
C VAL A 52 17.51 21.32 -20.06
N LYS A 53 18.00 22.34 -20.76
CA LYS A 53 17.30 22.93 -21.92
C LYS A 53 17.06 21.86 -22.98
N ASP A 54 15.86 21.87 -23.58
CA ASP A 54 15.48 20.96 -24.66
C ASP A 54 15.48 19.47 -24.28
N ALA A 55 15.25 19.17 -23.00
CA ALA A 55 15.13 17.80 -22.50
C ALA A 55 13.96 17.07 -23.17
N LYS A 56 14.24 15.94 -23.83
CA LYS A 56 13.24 15.12 -24.52
C LYS A 56 12.37 14.28 -23.57
N ARG A 57 12.88 13.98 -22.38
CA ARG A 57 12.18 13.15 -21.38
C ARG A 57 12.28 13.80 -20.01
N ILE A 58 11.13 14.19 -19.46
CA ILE A 58 11.03 14.82 -18.16
C ILE A 58 10.02 14.01 -17.37
N TYR A 59 10.41 13.51 -16.19
CA TYR A 59 9.60 12.65 -15.35
C TYR A 59 10.09 12.73 -13.90
N PHE A 60 9.31 12.25 -12.97
CA PHE A 60 9.72 12.09 -11.59
C PHE A 60 10.18 10.65 -11.31
N THR A 61 11.26 10.53 -10.54
CA THR A 61 11.78 9.25 -10.03
C THR A 61 11.89 9.30 -8.52
N PRO A 62 11.85 8.15 -7.82
CA PRO A 62 12.25 8.09 -6.43
C PRO A 62 13.62 8.74 -6.21
N SER A 63 13.74 9.55 -5.16
CA SER A 63 14.98 10.28 -4.85
C SER A 63 16.13 9.35 -4.48
N ASN A 64 15.82 8.21 -3.86
CA ASN A 64 16.76 7.12 -3.65
C ASN A 64 16.31 5.92 -4.48
N ARG A 65 17.26 5.23 -5.08
CA ARG A 65 17.01 4.08 -5.96
C ARG A 65 16.26 2.93 -5.26
N ASP A 66 16.42 2.83 -3.98
CA ASP A 66 15.83 1.78 -3.16
C ASP A 66 14.52 2.18 -2.50
N ASP A 67 14.09 3.43 -2.63
CA ASP A 67 12.81 3.87 -2.14
C ASP A 67 11.72 3.38 -3.11
N LEU A 68 10.73 2.66 -2.56
CA LEU A 68 9.60 2.14 -3.33
C LEU A 68 8.34 2.90 -2.93
N HIS A 69 7.43 3.10 -3.89
CA HIS A 69 6.11 3.63 -3.60
C HIS A 69 5.39 2.74 -2.59
N SER A 70 4.47 3.28 -1.81
CA SER A 70 3.58 2.46 -0.98
C SER A 70 2.80 1.48 -1.88
N ILE A 71 2.59 0.24 -1.42
CA ILE A 71 1.80 -0.77 -2.16
C ILE A 71 0.38 -0.28 -2.48
N ALA A 72 -0.18 0.56 -1.61
CA ALA A 72 -1.50 1.18 -1.83
C ALA A 72 -1.46 2.39 -2.78
N CYS A 73 -0.28 2.79 -3.26
CA CYS A 73 -0.12 3.95 -4.12
C CYS A 73 -0.69 3.70 -5.52
N SER A 74 -1.48 4.63 -6.01
CA SER A 74 -2.07 4.57 -7.35
C SER A 74 -1.04 4.64 -8.50
N THR A 75 0.19 5.10 -8.21
CA THR A 75 1.27 5.24 -9.21
C THR A 75 2.24 4.07 -9.26
N VAL A 76 2.05 3.05 -8.42
CA VAL A 76 2.90 1.85 -8.43
C VAL A 76 2.70 1.08 -9.73
N SER A 77 3.78 0.79 -10.43
CA SER A 77 3.73 -0.11 -11.60
C SER A 77 3.55 -1.56 -11.14
N GLY A 78 2.97 -2.41 -12.01
CA GLY A 78 2.79 -3.83 -11.70
C GLY A 78 4.10 -4.56 -11.36
N ASP A 79 5.20 -4.19 -12.01
CA ASP A 79 6.52 -4.78 -11.74
C ASP A 79 7.10 -4.30 -10.39
N GLU A 80 6.89 -3.05 -10.05
CA GLU A 80 7.28 -2.51 -8.74
C GLU A 80 6.48 -3.16 -7.62
N GLU A 81 5.17 -3.33 -7.82
CA GLU A 81 4.31 -4.04 -6.87
C GLU A 81 4.76 -5.48 -6.63
N LYS A 82 5.05 -6.24 -7.71
CA LYS A 82 5.57 -7.61 -7.61
C LYS A 82 6.85 -7.65 -6.79
N ARG A 83 7.81 -6.78 -7.12
CA ARG A 83 9.07 -6.70 -6.40
C ARG A 83 8.89 -6.34 -4.92
N GLN A 84 7.96 -5.45 -4.59
CA GLN A 84 7.64 -5.10 -3.20
C GLN A 84 7.07 -6.30 -2.45
N VAL A 85 6.11 -7.01 -3.05
CA VAL A 85 5.51 -8.21 -2.47
C VAL A 85 6.56 -9.30 -2.25
N GLU A 86 7.47 -9.53 -3.20
CA GLU A 86 8.57 -10.47 -3.06
C GLU A 86 9.48 -10.13 -1.87
N VAL A 87 9.92 -8.86 -1.80
CA VAL A 87 10.77 -8.39 -0.70
C VAL A 87 10.04 -8.50 0.65
N GLU A 88 8.77 -8.12 0.71
CA GLU A 88 7.95 -8.19 1.92
C GLU A 88 7.72 -9.64 2.35
N THR A 89 7.49 -10.55 1.39
CA THR A 89 7.32 -11.99 1.62
C THR A 89 8.60 -12.60 2.20
N GLU A 90 9.74 -12.41 1.55
CA GLU A 90 11.03 -12.92 2.01
C GLU A 90 11.39 -12.45 3.42
N GLN A 91 11.19 -11.18 3.66
CA GLN A 91 11.45 -10.59 4.96
C GLN A 91 10.48 -11.07 6.04
N GLY A 92 9.21 -11.29 5.67
CA GLY A 92 8.20 -11.85 6.55
C GLY A 92 8.52 -13.30 6.93
N LYS A 93 8.91 -14.15 5.96
CA LYS A 93 9.35 -15.53 6.21
C LYS A 93 10.50 -15.58 7.23
N ARG A 94 11.49 -14.70 7.10
CA ARG A 94 12.58 -14.61 8.07
C ARG A 94 12.11 -14.24 9.47
N THR A 95 11.05 -13.45 9.58
CA THR A 95 10.46 -13.11 10.89
C THR A 95 9.70 -14.29 11.46
N ILE A 96 8.90 -14.99 10.64
CA ILE A 96 8.15 -16.20 11.04
C ILE A 96 9.10 -17.28 11.52
N SER A 97 10.18 -17.56 10.78
CA SER A 97 11.17 -18.59 11.13
C SER A 97 11.89 -18.32 12.46
N LYS A 98 11.90 -17.08 12.93
CA LYS A 98 12.42 -16.65 14.24
C LYS A 98 11.34 -16.58 15.32
N ASN A 99 10.18 -17.19 15.12
CA ASN A 99 9.00 -17.04 15.99
C ASN A 99 8.57 -15.59 16.22
N GLY A 100 8.79 -14.74 15.21
CA GLY A 100 8.35 -13.35 15.23
C GLY A 100 6.86 -13.19 14.91
N ILE A 101 6.38 -11.96 15.07
CA ILE A 101 4.97 -11.61 14.83
C ILE A 101 4.88 -10.80 13.54
N ILE A 102 3.97 -11.17 12.66
CA ILE A 102 3.58 -10.35 11.52
C ILE A 102 2.41 -9.46 11.94
N ALA A 103 2.52 -8.16 11.72
CA ALA A 103 1.46 -7.21 12.04
C ALA A 103 0.82 -6.66 10.75
N MET A 104 -0.50 -6.73 10.67
CA MET A 104 -1.24 -6.14 9.56
C MET A 104 -1.30 -4.63 9.73
N ARG A 105 -0.79 -3.92 8.74
CA ARG A 105 -0.82 -2.45 8.73
C ARG A 105 -1.96 -1.97 7.85
N LYS A 106 -2.91 -1.26 8.43
CA LYS A 106 -3.92 -0.53 7.66
C LYS A 106 -3.27 0.67 6.94
N ALA A 107 -3.65 0.89 5.68
CA ALA A 107 -3.29 2.12 4.99
C ALA A 107 -3.98 3.30 5.69
N THR A 108 -3.20 4.17 6.31
CA THR A 108 -3.71 5.39 6.96
C THR A 108 -3.47 6.58 6.05
N ASN A 109 -4.49 7.43 5.90
CA ASN A 109 -4.30 8.75 5.30
C ASN A 109 -3.32 9.54 6.17
N LYS A 110 -2.19 9.95 5.61
CA LYS A 110 -1.37 10.98 6.25
C LYS A 110 -2.14 12.29 6.14
N SER A 111 -2.90 12.63 7.17
CA SER A 111 -3.46 13.98 7.28
C SER A 111 -2.29 14.96 7.32
N LYS A 112 -2.38 16.03 6.52
CA LYS A 112 -1.44 17.15 6.55
C LYS A 112 -1.55 17.80 7.95
N THR A 113 -0.67 17.44 8.86
CA THR A 113 -0.51 18.20 10.10
C THR A 113 0.26 19.46 9.74
N ASN A 114 -0.46 20.59 9.69
CA ASN A 114 0.15 21.90 9.78
C ASN A 114 0.91 21.96 11.11
N HIS A 115 2.21 22.20 11.05
CA HIS A 115 3.02 22.53 12.21
C HIS A 115 2.53 23.87 12.78
N SER A 116 1.71 23.82 13.81
CA SER A 116 1.63 24.86 14.81
C SER A 116 2.21 24.27 16.09
N ASN A 117 3.30 24.90 16.54
CA ASN A 117 3.91 24.61 17.84
C ASN A 117 2.88 24.82 18.95
N GLU A 118 2.70 23.82 19.81
CA GLU A 118 2.57 24.01 21.26
C GLU A 118 2.54 22.66 21.98
N HIS A 119 3.45 22.52 22.92
CA HIS A 119 3.58 21.65 24.08
C HIS A 119 2.72 20.40 24.24
N GLY A 120 3.45 19.29 24.26
CA GLY A 120 3.32 18.21 25.28
C GLY A 120 2.18 17.24 25.10
N VAL A 121 2.49 16.07 24.68
CA VAL A 121 2.24 14.77 25.32
C VAL A 121 2.74 13.66 24.39
N GLU A 122 3.28 12.62 24.96
CA GLU A 122 4.06 11.51 24.43
C GLU A 122 3.34 10.65 23.39
N ASP A 123 4.21 10.09 22.51
CA ASP A 123 4.01 8.86 21.75
C ASP A 123 2.96 8.82 20.64
N VAL A 124 3.32 9.36 19.48
CA VAL A 124 3.06 8.65 18.22
C VAL A 124 4.24 8.87 17.27
N ASP A 125 5.01 7.83 17.00
CA ASP A 125 6.11 7.82 16.05
C ASP A 125 5.70 8.36 14.67
N VAL A 126 6.09 9.60 14.41
CA VAL A 126 6.02 10.22 13.09
C VAL A 126 7.17 9.65 12.27
N VAL A 127 6.85 8.72 11.39
CA VAL A 127 7.82 8.15 10.45
C VAL A 127 8.08 9.15 9.33
N THR A 128 9.07 10.01 9.52
CA THR A 128 9.80 10.66 8.42
C THR A 128 10.56 9.59 7.65
N GLY A 129 10.54 9.70 6.32
CA GLY A 129 10.97 8.69 5.34
C GLY A 129 12.43 8.24 5.38
N GLU A 130 12.88 7.75 6.50
CA GLU A 130 14.09 6.95 6.62
C GLU A 130 13.70 5.47 6.64
N ARG A 131 14.50 4.64 5.96
CA ARG A 131 14.46 3.19 6.03
C ARG A 131 14.61 2.72 7.48
N ARG A 132 13.57 2.87 8.27
CA ARG A 132 13.47 2.10 9.50
C ARG A 132 13.06 0.71 9.08
N ASN A 133 13.94 -0.25 9.33
CA ASN A 133 13.56 -1.65 9.33
C ASN A 133 12.21 -1.73 10.05
N ASN A 134 11.15 -2.13 9.31
CA ASN A 134 9.78 -2.27 9.85
C ASN A 134 9.71 -3.36 10.93
N VAL A 135 10.77 -3.52 11.69
CA VAL A 135 10.94 -4.50 12.75
C VAL A 135 10.94 -3.75 14.07
N THR A 136 9.94 -3.98 14.86
CA THR A 136 9.87 -3.53 16.26
C THR A 136 10.09 -4.73 17.16
N LYS A 137 10.77 -4.54 18.30
CA LYS A 137 10.89 -5.58 19.33
C LYS A 137 9.90 -5.26 20.43
N ASP A 138 9.02 -6.20 20.72
CA ASP A 138 8.15 -6.12 21.89
C ASP A 138 8.99 -6.18 23.18
N LYS A 139 8.42 -5.73 24.31
CA LYS A 139 9.08 -5.77 25.65
C LYS A 139 9.59 -7.17 26.04
N LYS A 140 9.14 -8.23 25.35
CA LYS A 140 9.61 -9.62 25.51
C LYS A 140 10.67 -10.04 24.50
N GLY A 141 11.21 -9.14 23.68
CA GLY A 141 12.25 -9.44 22.69
C GLY A 141 11.75 -10.12 21.40
N THR A 142 10.44 -10.30 21.24
CA THR A 142 9.85 -10.88 20.01
C THR A 142 9.93 -9.88 18.87
N GLU A 143 10.53 -10.28 17.75
CA GLU A 143 10.55 -9.43 16.55
C GLU A 143 9.12 -9.29 15.99
N SER A 144 8.70 -8.07 15.70
CA SER A 144 7.45 -7.78 15.02
C SER A 144 7.71 -7.03 13.72
N ARG A 145 7.11 -7.48 12.63
CA ARG A 145 7.23 -6.88 11.32
C ARG A 145 5.88 -6.47 10.76
N ASN A 146 5.78 -5.24 10.30
CA ASN A 146 4.59 -4.75 9.62
C ASN A 146 4.57 -5.22 8.16
N VAL A 147 3.46 -5.84 7.76
CA VAL A 147 3.14 -6.27 6.40
C VAL A 147 1.91 -5.51 5.95
N SER A 148 1.95 -4.95 4.75
CA SER A 148 0.88 -4.09 4.22
C SER A 148 0.15 -4.70 3.03
N SER A 149 0.77 -5.65 2.33
CA SER A 149 0.16 -6.27 1.15
C SER A 149 -0.66 -7.50 1.50
N ILE A 150 -1.91 -7.52 1.04
CA ILE A 150 -2.75 -8.73 1.13
C ILE A 150 -2.15 -9.90 0.35
N LYS A 151 -1.42 -9.62 -0.75
CA LYS A 151 -0.72 -10.65 -1.54
C LYS A 151 0.37 -11.35 -0.73
N THR A 152 1.06 -10.63 0.13
CA THR A 152 2.06 -11.22 1.03
C THR A 152 1.42 -12.22 2.00
N TYR A 153 0.24 -11.89 2.54
CA TYR A 153 -0.51 -12.84 3.39
C TYR A 153 -0.98 -14.06 2.61
N ILE A 154 -1.43 -13.87 1.37
CA ILE A 154 -1.81 -14.97 0.47
C ILE A 154 -0.59 -15.85 0.20
N ASN A 155 0.57 -15.26 -0.09
CA ASN A 155 1.81 -16.01 -0.30
C ASN A 155 2.20 -16.83 0.94
N PHE A 156 2.05 -16.29 2.16
CA PHE A 156 2.29 -17.06 3.38
C PHE A 156 1.30 -18.20 3.55
N TYR A 157 0.02 -17.94 3.27
CA TYR A 157 -1.04 -18.94 3.46
C TYR A 157 -0.87 -20.18 2.59
N TYR A 158 -0.39 -19.99 1.36
CA TYR A 158 -0.15 -21.07 0.40
C TYR A 158 1.31 -21.58 0.38
N ASP A 159 2.13 -21.14 1.31
CA ASP A 159 3.53 -21.53 1.39
C ASP A 159 3.68 -22.78 2.26
N ASP A 160 4.17 -23.86 1.69
CA ASP A 160 4.34 -25.15 2.37
C ASP A 160 5.32 -25.08 3.54
N ASP A 161 6.24 -24.10 3.55
CA ASP A 161 7.21 -23.88 4.63
C ASP A 161 6.62 -23.07 5.81
N VAL A 162 5.39 -22.57 5.70
CA VAL A 162 4.71 -21.78 6.73
C VAL A 162 3.60 -22.60 7.39
N ASP A 163 3.75 -22.89 8.67
CA ASP A 163 2.66 -23.48 9.45
C ASP A 163 1.61 -22.42 9.79
N ASN A 164 0.48 -22.47 9.08
CA ASN A 164 -0.62 -21.52 9.21
C ASN A 164 -1.29 -21.49 10.60
N ASN A 165 -1.14 -22.54 11.39
CA ASN A 165 -1.71 -22.61 12.75
C ASN A 165 -0.78 -21.95 13.78
N VAL A 166 0.52 -21.94 13.51
CA VAL A 166 1.55 -21.40 14.43
C VAL A 166 1.96 -19.99 14.06
N CYS A 167 1.85 -19.61 12.76
CA CYS A 167 2.20 -18.28 12.29
C CYS A 167 1.29 -17.21 12.92
N ASN A 168 1.86 -16.39 13.80
CA ASN A 168 1.14 -15.38 14.55
C ASN A 168 1.02 -14.07 13.78
N ILE A 169 -0.21 -13.62 13.59
CA ILE A 169 -0.57 -12.37 12.91
C ILE A 169 -1.25 -11.44 13.90
N ARG A 170 -0.78 -10.20 14.00
CA ARG A 170 -1.46 -9.15 14.78
C ARG A 170 -2.39 -8.35 13.89
N VAL A 171 -3.69 -8.41 14.15
CA VAL A 171 -4.73 -7.69 13.42
C VAL A 171 -5.51 -6.84 14.44
N ASP A 172 -5.48 -5.51 14.26
CA ASP A 172 -6.13 -4.55 15.18
C ASP A 172 -5.79 -4.75 16.67
N GLY A 173 -4.55 -5.17 16.95
CA GLY A 173 -4.07 -5.43 18.31
C GLY A 173 -4.31 -6.87 18.81
N GLU A 174 -5.19 -7.61 18.16
CA GLU A 174 -5.45 -9.02 18.45
C GLU A 174 -4.40 -9.92 17.78
N LEU A 175 -3.96 -10.95 18.48
CA LEU A 175 -3.01 -11.94 17.95
C LEU A 175 -3.79 -13.19 17.54
N ILE A 176 -3.76 -13.50 16.25
CA ILE A 176 -4.45 -14.65 15.67
C ILE A 176 -3.50 -15.47 14.80
N SER A 177 -3.85 -16.73 14.53
CA SER A 177 -3.08 -17.52 13.55
C SER A 177 -3.42 -17.12 12.13
N LEU A 178 -2.50 -17.39 11.19
CA LEU A 178 -2.74 -17.16 9.77
C LEU A 178 -3.96 -17.97 9.28
N ASN A 179 -4.15 -19.18 9.76
CA ASN A 179 -5.32 -20.00 9.47
C ASN A 179 -6.63 -19.36 9.95
N THR A 180 -6.61 -18.67 11.11
CA THR A 180 -7.78 -17.94 11.62
C THR A 180 -8.05 -16.64 10.83
N LEU A 181 -7.01 -16.04 10.23
CA LEU A 181 -7.15 -14.83 9.42
C LEU A 181 -7.90 -15.09 8.11
N PHE A 182 -7.68 -16.25 7.47
CA PHE A 182 -8.34 -16.64 6.23
C PHE A 182 -9.60 -17.46 6.54
N VAL A 183 -10.72 -17.07 5.93
CA VAL A 183 -12.02 -17.72 6.11
C VAL A 183 -12.58 -18.05 4.73
N ASP A 184 -12.89 -19.31 4.47
CA ASP A 184 -13.63 -19.70 3.28
C ASP A 184 -15.03 -19.07 3.34
N ALA A 185 -15.49 -18.47 2.25
CA ALA A 185 -16.81 -17.87 2.18
C ALA A 185 -17.96 -18.87 2.43
N LYS A 186 -17.68 -20.18 2.30
CA LYS A 186 -18.64 -21.27 2.61
C LYS A 186 -18.77 -21.57 4.10
N GLU A 187 -17.84 -21.09 4.90
CA GLU A 187 -17.87 -21.27 6.35
C GLU A 187 -18.66 -20.14 7.04
N GLU A 188 -18.90 -20.30 8.33
CA GLU A 188 -19.50 -19.25 9.13
C GLU A 188 -18.54 -18.07 9.27
N ILE A 189 -18.99 -16.89 8.82
CA ILE A 189 -18.16 -15.68 8.82
C ILE A 189 -18.31 -14.98 10.17
N PRO A 190 -17.21 -14.84 10.93
CA PRO A 190 -17.27 -14.18 12.23
C PRO A 190 -17.58 -12.69 12.06
N VAL A 191 -18.59 -12.22 12.78
CA VAL A 191 -19.05 -10.82 12.75
C VAL A 191 -18.20 -9.95 13.69
N GLY A 192 -17.91 -8.71 13.24
CA GLY A 192 -17.23 -7.72 14.08
C GLY A 192 -15.72 -7.88 14.18
N VAL A 193 -15.12 -8.79 13.40
CA VAL A 193 -13.68 -9.02 13.37
C VAL A 193 -13.12 -8.90 11.94
N ASN A 194 -11.86 -8.50 11.82
CA ASN A 194 -11.22 -8.40 10.51
C ASN A 194 -10.68 -9.77 10.08
N ARG A 195 -11.18 -10.24 8.94
CA ARG A 195 -10.78 -11.51 8.31
C ARG A 195 -10.57 -11.30 6.80
N ILE A 196 -9.83 -12.19 6.18
CA ILE A 196 -9.68 -12.26 4.73
C ILE A 196 -10.61 -13.34 4.24
N LEU A 197 -11.69 -12.95 3.55
CA LEU A 197 -12.60 -13.90 2.92
C LEU A 197 -12.03 -14.34 1.58
N PHE A 198 -12.10 -15.61 1.27
CA PHE A 198 -11.71 -16.17 -0.01
C PHE A 198 -12.76 -17.16 -0.51
N GLY A 199 -12.83 -17.32 -1.83
CA GLY A 199 -13.79 -18.20 -2.49
C GLY A 199 -14.01 -17.77 -3.93
N ASN A 200 -14.77 -18.56 -4.67
CA ASN A 200 -15.20 -18.22 -6.02
C ASN A 200 -16.34 -17.21 -5.96
N ALA A 201 -16.26 -16.13 -6.73
CA ALA A 201 -17.28 -15.10 -6.73
C ALA A 201 -17.63 -14.64 -8.15
N ILE A 202 -18.88 -14.26 -8.35
CA ILE A 202 -19.36 -13.60 -9.56
C ILE A 202 -19.43 -12.10 -9.29
N VAL A 203 -19.03 -11.31 -10.27
CA VAL A 203 -19.06 -9.86 -10.18
C VAL A 203 -20.32 -9.34 -10.87
N THR A 204 -21.17 -8.65 -10.14
CA THR A 204 -22.43 -8.11 -10.63
C THR A 204 -22.55 -6.61 -10.34
N THR A 205 -23.49 -5.93 -11.00
CA THR A 205 -23.87 -4.56 -10.66
C THR A 205 -25.25 -4.62 -9.98
N PRO A 206 -25.37 -4.22 -8.70
CA PRO A 206 -26.65 -4.29 -8.01
C PRO A 206 -27.66 -3.32 -8.60
N VAL A 207 -28.92 -3.78 -8.74
CA VAL A 207 -30.01 -3.01 -9.35
C VAL A 207 -30.33 -1.72 -8.56
N PHE A 208 -30.12 -1.74 -7.24
CA PHE A 208 -30.43 -0.60 -6.37
C PHE A 208 -29.39 0.53 -6.41
N ASN A 209 -28.17 0.26 -6.93
CA ASN A 209 -27.13 1.28 -7.02
C ASN A 209 -26.08 0.92 -8.09
N ASP A 210 -26.11 1.65 -9.20
CA ASP A 210 -25.21 1.48 -10.34
C ASP A 210 -23.76 1.95 -10.07
N LYS A 211 -23.53 2.67 -8.97
CA LYS A 211 -22.19 3.10 -8.51
C LYS A 211 -21.45 2.02 -7.73
N LEU A 212 -22.12 0.94 -7.40
CA LEU A 212 -21.54 -0.20 -6.69
C LEU A 212 -21.24 -1.36 -7.64
N VAL A 213 -20.31 -2.18 -7.19
CA VAL A 213 -20.05 -3.52 -7.73
C VAL A 213 -20.23 -4.50 -6.58
N ALA A 214 -20.96 -5.58 -6.83
CA ALA A 214 -21.17 -6.66 -5.88
C ALA A 214 -20.29 -7.86 -6.27
N PHE A 215 -19.69 -8.49 -5.26
CA PHE A 215 -19.04 -9.77 -5.37
C PHE A 215 -19.93 -10.78 -4.64
N GLU A 216 -20.51 -11.69 -5.41
CA GLU A 216 -21.42 -12.73 -4.93
C GLU A 216 -20.67 -14.05 -4.94
N PHE A 217 -20.41 -14.62 -3.76
CA PHE A 217 -19.72 -15.91 -3.67
C PHE A 217 -20.61 -17.02 -4.20
N VAL A 218 -20.01 -17.90 -5.03
CA VAL A 218 -20.71 -19.05 -5.63
C VAL A 218 -21.02 -20.09 -4.56
N ASP A 219 -22.20 -20.70 -4.66
CA ASP A 219 -22.69 -21.74 -3.74
C ASP A 219 -22.92 -21.27 -2.28
N VAL A 220 -23.05 -19.98 -2.07
CA VAL A 220 -23.34 -19.39 -0.75
C VAL A 220 -24.40 -18.31 -0.89
N ASP A 221 -25.44 -18.34 -0.08
CA ASP A 221 -26.48 -17.29 -0.08
C ASP A 221 -25.93 -15.93 0.41
N LYS A 222 -24.88 -15.94 1.19
CA LYS A 222 -24.17 -14.78 1.77
C LYS A 222 -22.70 -15.14 2.02
N PRO A 223 -21.79 -14.15 2.14
CA PRO A 223 -22.01 -12.71 2.07
C PRO A 223 -21.93 -12.15 0.65
N ILE A 224 -22.65 -11.06 0.38
CA ILE A 224 -22.41 -10.21 -0.78
C ILE A 224 -21.53 -9.06 -0.34
N VAL A 225 -20.39 -8.89 -1.00
CA VAL A 225 -19.43 -7.80 -0.70
C VAL A 225 -19.59 -6.69 -1.73
N TYR A 226 -19.86 -5.47 -1.26
CA TYR A 226 -20.03 -4.31 -2.13
C TYR A 226 -18.79 -3.42 -2.09
N THR A 227 -18.41 -2.89 -3.26
CA THR A 227 -17.36 -1.89 -3.37
C THR A 227 -17.77 -0.77 -4.34
N ASN A 228 -17.15 0.40 -4.20
CA ASN A 228 -17.38 1.51 -5.11
C ASN A 228 -16.78 1.21 -6.49
N LYS A 229 -17.61 1.30 -7.55
CA LYS A 229 -17.24 1.01 -8.93
C LYS A 229 -16.13 1.94 -9.45
N GLU A 230 -16.20 3.22 -9.14
CA GLU A 230 -15.21 4.20 -9.56
C GLU A 230 -13.85 3.93 -8.90
N MET A 231 -13.84 3.62 -7.60
CA MET A 231 -12.63 3.26 -6.87
C MET A 231 -12.00 1.97 -7.43
N LEU A 232 -12.82 0.98 -7.78
CA LEU A 232 -12.34 -0.27 -8.39
C LEU A 232 -11.74 0.00 -9.77
N LEU A 233 -12.43 0.74 -10.63
CA LEU A 233 -11.98 1.08 -11.98
C LEU A 233 -10.71 1.93 -11.96
N THR A 234 -10.61 2.89 -11.07
CA THR A 234 -9.39 3.70 -10.89
C THR A 234 -8.20 2.82 -10.53
N ARG A 235 -8.38 1.86 -9.64
CA ARG A 235 -7.31 0.91 -9.26
C ARG A 235 -6.95 -0.06 -10.40
N ILE A 236 -7.93 -0.55 -11.15
CA ILE A 236 -7.70 -1.42 -12.31
C ILE A 236 -6.99 -0.65 -13.42
N ASN A 237 -7.44 0.55 -13.74
CA ASN A 237 -6.88 1.36 -14.82
C ASN A 237 -5.49 1.92 -14.48
N SER A 238 -5.24 2.28 -13.22
CA SER A 238 -3.93 2.76 -12.77
C SER A 238 -2.88 1.66 -12.75
N LYS A 239 -3.33 0.43 -12.55
CA LYS A 239 -2.49 -0.77 -12.58
C LYS A 239 -2.73 -1.48 -13.90
N ALA A 240 -2.41 -0.86 -15.06
CA ALA A 240 -2.58 -1.50 -16.36
C ALA A 240 -2.06 -2.91 -16.29
N VAL A 241 -2.85 -3.86 -15.82
CA VAL A 241 -2.68 -5.23 -15.90
C VAL A 241 -3.26 -6.27 -15.15
N SER A 242 -3.38 -7.27 -15.81
CA SER A 242 -3.22 -8.70 -15.47
C SER A 242 -3.76 -9.13 -14.08
N TYR A 243 -5.03 -8.90 -13.88
CA TYR A 243 -5.85 -9.85 -13.13
C TYR A 243 -6.81 -10.56 -14.07
N THR A 244 -6.25 -11.14 -15.13
CA THR A 244 -6.92 -12.16 -15.94
C THR A 244 -6.67 -13.50 -15.30
N HIS A 245 -7.22 -13.74 -14.14
CA HIS A 245 -7.54 -15.04 -13.60
C HIS A 245 -8.75 -14.88 -12.68
N LEU A 246 -9.84 -14.47 -13.30
CA LEU A 246 -11.18 -14.77 -12.87
C LEU A 246 -11.75 -15.66 -13.97
N THR A 247 -11.46 -16.94 -13.91
CA THR A 247 -12.25 -17.97 -14.56
C THR A 247 -13.05 -18.67 -13.50
#